data_bdbefa80a8d5fad96323f79c2230de34
#
_entry.id   bdbefa80a8d5fad96323f79c2230de34
#
_cell.length_a   1.000
_cell.length_b   1.000
_cell.length_c   1.000
_cell.angle_alpha   90.00
_cell.angle_beta   90.00
_cell.angle_gamma   90.00
#
_symmetry.space_group_name_H-M   'P 1'
#
loop_
_entity.id
_entity.type
_entity.pdbx_description
1 polymer ?
#
loop_
_entity_poly.entity_id
_entity_poly.type
_entity_poly.pdbx_seq_one_letter_code
_entity_poly.pdbx_strand_id
1 'polypeptide(L)'
;MSTAAPPRASLLVGGERPDGAAGERRLVFDPATGDAIASVAQAAAEDVDRAARLADEAYRGGWKRRTPKDRAAVLFRLAALIREQVDGLARLESRNTGKPIASARGEVLLGADCFEYYAGAATKFGGSTIPVSARGASVTFREPLGVCALIVPWNFPFAIATWKTAPALAMGNTVVLKPASDTPLSALRLGELALEAGVPPGAFHVLPGPGEIVGAALVSHPLVRKVSFTGSTEAGKSVMRLAADGLKRISLELGGKSACLIFEDADLSACLPSALWSVFDNAGQDCCARSRFLVQKTIYDRVVADLAEMAAAIRVGNPLAPETEMGPLITTSHREKVRGWLAIGDEEGARRVTGGEVPDDPRLSKGSFLTPAVLADVDNEMRVAREEIFGPVVSVIPFADEEDAVSLANASRYGLSGSLFTRDLGRAMRVARAVETGVLSVNSSRSVFLEAPFGGVKESGLGRELGLAALEHYTETKSVFFSEE
;
A
#
# COMPACT_ATOMS: atom_id res chain seq x y z
N MET A 1 0.62 8.53 33.65
CA MET A 1 0.76 7.24 32.93
C MET A 1 -0.33 6.33 33.42
N SER A 2 -1.19 5.82 32.57
CA SER A 2 -2.18 4.81 32.97
C SER A 2 -1.45 3.54 33.38
N THR A 3 -1.66 3.06 34.61
CA THR A 3 -1.06 1.83 35.14
C THR A 3 -1.76 0.55 34.66
N ALA A 4 -2.79 0.69 33.80
CA ALA A 4 -3.52 -0.43 33.26
C ALA A 4 -2.73 -1.10 32.14
N ALA A 5 -2.67 -2.43 32.15
CA ALA A 5 -2.07 -3.20 31.06
C ALA A 5 -2.80 -2.91 29.74
N PRO A 6 -2.09 -2.80 28.60
CA PRO A 6 -2.74 -2.53 27.33
C PRO A 6 -3.70 -3.66 26.93
N PRO A 7 -4.78 -3.34 26.18
CA PRO A 7 -5.74 -4.35 25.72
C PRO A 7 -5.04 -5.49 24.97
N ARG A 8 -5.53 -6.72 25.15
CA ARG A 8 -5.01 -7.89 24.46
C ARG A 8 -5.74 -8.10 23.13
N ALA A 9 -4.99 -8.36 22.07
CA ALA A 9 -5.51 -8.80 20.78
C ALA A 9 -4.93 -10.18 20.44
N SER A 10 -5.75 -11.06 19.92
CA SER A 10 -5.41 -12.43 19.54
C SER A 10 -5.38 -12.61 18.03
N LEU A 11 -4.89 -13.73 17.54
CA LEU A 11 -4.99 -14.12 16.12
C LEU A 11 -6.45 -14.28 15.73
N LEU A 12 -6.73 -14.39 14.43
CA LEU A 12 -8.01 -14.85 13.92
C LEU A 12 -7.78 -16.09 13.05
N VAL A 13 -8.16 -17.27 13.55
CA VAL A 13 -7.96 -18.56 12.87
C VAL A 13 -9.23 -19.40 12.94
N GLY A 14 -9.82 -19.71 11.78
CA GLY A 14 -11.03 -20.53 11.72
C GLY A 14 -12.26 -19.94 12.42
N GLY A 15 -12.30 -18.61 12.59
CA GLY A 15 -13.34 -17.90 13.35
C GLY A 15 -13.06 -17.84 14.86
N GLU A 16 -12.04 -18.52 15.35
CA GLU A 16 -11.57 -18.46 16.74
C GLU A 16 -10.49 -17.39 16.93
N ARG A 17 -10.22 -17.04 18.22
CA ARG A 17 -9.23 -16.03 18.62
C ARG A 17 -8.15 -16.64 19.52
N PRO A 18 -7.26 -17.51 18.97
CA PRO A 18 -6.18 -18.09 19.75
C PRO A 18 -5.07 -17.07 20.07
N ASP A 19 -4.33 -17.33 21.13
CA ASP A 19 -3.16 -16.53 21.55
C ASP A 19 -1.86 -16.91 20.82
N GLY A 20 -1.95 -17.76 19.77
CA GLY A 20 -0.80 -18.28 19.02
C GLY A 20 -0.14 -19.48 19.68
N ALA A 21 0.42 -20.39 18.88
CA ALA A 21 1.01 -21.65 19.36
C ALA A 21 2.23 -21.43 20.28
N ALA A 22 3.04 -20.42 20.01
CA ALA A 22 4.22 -20.09 20.85
C ALA A 22 3.87 -19.30 22.12
N GLY A 23 2.65 -18.77 22.24
CA GLY A 23 2.25 -17.93 23.38
C GLY A 23 2.95 -16.57 23.44
N GLU A 24 3.71 -16.21 22.40
CA GLU A 24 4.44 -14.94 22.32
C GLU A 24 3.51 -13.77 22.04
N ARG A 25 3.84 -12.61 22.59
CA ARG A 25 3.08 -11.38 22.40
C ARG A 25 4.02 -10.19 22.14
N ARG A 26 3.58 -9.26 21.30
CA ARG A 26 4.28 -8.02 20.98
C ARG A 26 3.44 -6.82 21.43
N LEU A 27 4.10 -5.83 22.03
CA LEU A 27 3.48 -4.52 22.26
C LEU A 27 3.43 -3.73 20.96
N VAL A 28 2.30 -3.09 20.73
CA VAL A 28 2.07 -2.14 19.64
C VAL A 28 1.91 -0.76 20.26
N PHE A 29 2.56 0.24 19.66
CA PHE A 29 2.68 1.57 20.24
C PHE A 29 1.97 2.62 19.37
N ASP A 30 1.51 3.68 20.03
CA ASP A 30 1.07 4.91 19.39
C ASP A 30 2.32 5.75 19.06
N PRO A 31 2.63 5.99 17.76
CA PRO A 31 3.83 6.70 17.37
C PRO A 31 3.85 8.19 17.76
N ALA A 32 2.67 8.75 18.12
CA ALA A 32 2.56 10.15 18.56
C ALA A 32 2.89 10.34 20.04
N THR A 33 2.68 9.32 20.87
CA THR A 33 2.85 9.42 22.33
C THR A 33 3.89 8.47 22.90
N GLY A 34 4.26 7.41 22.14
CA GLY A 34 5.10 6.33 22.63
C GLY A 34 4.40 5.38 23.61
N ASP A 35 3.09 5.54 23.83
CA ASP A 35 2.33 4.68 24.73
C ASP A 35 1.95 3.37 24.05
N ALA A 36 2.01 2.25 24.80
CA ALA A 36 1.54 0.96 24.32
C ALA A 36 -0.01 0.98 24.20
N ILE A 37 -0.53 0.69 23.01
CA ILE A 37 -1.97 0.69 22.72
C ILE A 37 -2.58 -0.70 22.69
N ALA A 38 -1.78 -1.73 22.46
CA ALA A 38 -2.21 -3.13 22.50
C ALA A 38 -1.05 -4.08 22.80
N SER A 39 -1.39 -5.27 23.32
CA SER A 39 -0.51 -6.44 23.38
C SER A 39 -1.09 -7.48 22.41
N VAL A 40 -0.36 -7.79 21.34
CA VAL A 40 -0.85 -8.60 20.21
C VAL A 40 -0.15 -9.95 20.19
N ALA A 41 -0.94 -11.04 20.12
CA ALA A 41 -0.43 -12.39 19.96
C ALA A 41 0.37 -12.51 18.64
N GLN A 42 1.47 -13.24 18.69
CA GLN A 42 2.29 -13.52 17.52
C GLN A 42 2.05 -14.95 17.05
N ALA A 43 1.76 -15.10 15.76
CA ALA A 43 1.63 -16.40 15.14
C ALA A 43 3.00 -17.10 15.02
N ALA A 44 2.99 -18.41 15.08
CA ALA A 44 4.12 -19.30 14.79
C ALA A 44 3.87 -20.08 13.47
N ALA A 45 4.81 -20.91 13.08
CA ALA A 45 4.69 -21.73 11.86
C ALA A 45 3.51 -22.72 11.94
N GLU A 46 3.21 -23.23 13.12
CA GLU A 46 2.07 -24.12 13.39
C GLU A 46 0.73 -23.42 13.18
N ASP A 47 0.63 -22.13 13.55
CA ASP A 47 -0.57 -21.33 13.31
C ASP A 47 -0.78 -21.10 11.80
N VAL A 48 0.32 -20.91 11.06
CA VAL A 48 0.30 -20.80 9.59
C VAL A 48 -0.22 -22.08 8.95
N ASP A 49 0.31 -23.26 9.34
CA ASP A 49 -0.15 -24.55 8.83
C ASP A 49 -1.64 -24.78 9.13
N ARG A 50 -2.07 -24.51 10.37
CA ARG A 50 -3.47 -24.60 10.78
C ARG A 50 -4.36 -23.69 9.95
N ALA A 51 -3.99 -22.41 9.79
CA ALA A 51 -4.78 -21.44 9.02
C ALA A 51 -4.85 -21.83 7.53
N ALA A 52 -3.75 -22.28 6.92
CA ALA A 52 -3.71 -22.69 5.53
C ALA A 52 -4.56 -23.94 5.26
N ARG A 53 -4.58 -24.93 6.19
CA ARG A 53 -5.44 -26.12 6.09
C ARG A 53 -6.91 -25.74 6.19
N LEU A 54 -7.30 -24.96 7.19
CA LEU A 54 -8.67 -24.47 7.35
C LEU A 54 -9.12 -23.64 6.15
N ALA A 55 -8.22 -22.86 5.56
CA ALA A 55 -8.49 -22.09 4.35
C ALA A 55 -8.73 -22.99 3.13
N ASP A 56 -7.95 -24.06 2.94
CA ASP A 56 -8.15 -25.04 1.87
C ASP A 56 -9.46 -25.84 2.08
N GLU A 57 -9.75 -26.22 3.31
CA GLU A 57 -11.01 -26.89 3.67
C GLU A 57 -12.23 -25.99 3.37
N ALA A 58 -12.21 -24.73 3.78
CA ALA A 58 -13.28 -23.78 3.50
C ALA A 58 -13.43 -23.50 1.99
N TYR A 59 -12.30 -23.42 1.26
CA TYR A 59 -12.29 -23.29 -0.19
C TYR A 59 -12.99 -24.48 -0.85
N ARG A 60 -12.58 -25.71 -0.54
CA ARG A 60 -13.16 -26.95 -1.12
C ARG A 60 -14.56 -27.22 -0.59
N GLY A 61 -14.82 -26.90 0.67
CA GLY A 61 -16.06 -27.18 1.39
C GLY A 61 -17.28 -26.39 0.91
N GLY A 62 -17.08 -25.23 0.29
CA GLY A 62 -18.25 -24.47 -0.16
C GLY A 62 -17.99 -23.07 -0.68
N TRP A 63 -16.97 -22.36 -0.22
CA TRP A 63 -16.79 -20.94 -0.59
C TRP A 63 -16.64 -20.75 -2.10
N LYS A 64 -15.81 -21.54 -2.78
CA LYS A 64 -15.65 -21.47 -4.25
C LYS A 64 -16.92 -21.81 -5.03
N ARG A 65 -17.86 -22.58 -4.43
CA ARG A 65 -19.11 -22.99 -5.07
C ARG A 65 -20.23 -21.96 -4.90
N ARG A 66 -20.07 -20.95 -4.01
CA ARG A 66 -21.03 -19.85 -3.92
C ARG A 66 -21.08 -19.13 -5.25
N THR A 67 -22.27 -18.74 -5.68
CA THR A 67 -22.40 -17.97 -6.91
C THR A 67 -21.70 -16.61 -6.76
N PRO A 68 -21.26 -15.97 -7.87
CA PRO A 68 -20.73 -14.61 -7.79
C PRO A 68 -21.69 -13.63 -7.10
N LYS A 69 -23.02 -13.80 -7.27
CA LYS A 69 -24.05 -13.00 -6.59
C LYS A 69 -24.02 -13.18 -5.08
N ASP A 70 -23.85 -14.41 -4.59
CA ASP A 70 -23.82 -14.68 -3.14
C ASP A 70 -22.57 -14.11 -2.50
N ARG A 71 -21.42 -14.20 -3.19
CA ARG A 71 -20.17 -13.57 -2.73
C ARG A 71 -20.29 -12.04 -2.72
N ALA A 72 -20.86 -11.46 -3.78
CA ALA A 72 -21.11 -10.02 -3.86
C ALA A 72 -21.98 -9.53 -2.70
N ALA A 73 -23.04 -10.25 -2.34
CA ALA A 73 -23.90 -9.89 -1.21
C ALA A 73 -23.14 -9.82 0.14
N VAL A 74 -22.21 -10.76 0.37
CA VAL A 74 -21.33 -10.73 1.55
C VAL A 74 -20.42 -9.53 1.54
N LEU A 75 -19.81 -9.20 0.38
CA LEU A 75 -18.88 -8.06 0.26
C LEU A 75 -19.62 -6.72 0.43
N PHE A 76 -20.83 -6.56 -0.13
CA PHE A 76 -21.67 -5.37 0.12
C PHE A 76 -22.00 -5.21 1.60
N ARG A 77 -22.33 -6.31 2.29
CA ARG A 77 -22.58 -6.26 3.74
C ARG A 77 -21.32 -5.88 4.51
N LEU A 78 -20.15 -6.40 4.13
CA LEU A 78 -18.88 -6.03 4.74
C LEU A 78 -18.57 -4.54 4.56
N ALA A 79 -18.79 -3.99 3.37
CA ALA A 79 -18.65 -2.56 3.11
C ALA A 79 -19.59 -1.72 4.01
N ALA A 80 -20.83 -2.13 4.18
CA ALA A 80 -21.78 -1.47 5.07
C ALA A 80 -21.30 -1.47 6.54
N LEU A 81 -20.84 -2.62 7.04
CA LEU A 81 -20.28 -2.76 8.40
C LEU A 81 -19.04 -1.88 8.62
N ILE A 82 -18.17 -1.76 7.62
CA ILE A 82 -17.00 -0.86 7.67
C ILE A 82 -17.46 0.58 7.79
N ARG A 83 -18.45 1.02 7.01
CA ARG A 83 -19.00 2.39 7.07
C ARG A 83 -19.67 2.69 8.41
N GLU A 84 -20.41 1.74 8.96
CA GLU A 84 -21.05 1.86 10.29
C GLU A 84 -20.00 2.07 11.39
N GLN A 85 -18.80 1.54 11.24
CA GLN A 85 -17.71 1.62 12.21
C GLN A 85 -16.58 2.58 11.81
N VAL A 86 -16.81 3.45 10.83
CA VAL A 86 -15.77 4.30 10.23
C VAL A 86 -14.99 5.12 11.26
N ASP A 87 -15.66 5.74 12.22
CA ASP A 87 -14.99 6.62 13.19
C ASP A 87 -14.16 5.83 14.23
N GLY A 88 -14.62 4.63 14.60
CA GLY A 88 -13.88 3.70 15.46
C GLY A 88 -12.62 3.16 14.77
N LEU A 89 -12.77 2.72 13.53
CA LEU A 89 -11.67 2.23 12.69
C LEU A 89 -10.65 3.35 12.36
N ALA A 90 -11.14 4.54 12.01
CA ALA A 90 -10.27 5.70 11.74
C ALA A 90 -9.44 6.10 12.97
N ARG A 91 -10.06 6.11 14.16
CA ARG A 91 -9.34 6.38 15.42
C ARG A 91 -8.31 5.30 15.74
N LEU A 92 -8.65 4.02 15.49
CA LEU A 92 -7.73 2.90 15.65
C LEU A 92 -6.55 3.03 14.70
N GLU A 93 -6.81 3.32 13.42
CA GLU A 93 -5.79 3.50 12.37
C GLU A 93 -4.88 4.68 12.68
N SER A 94 -5.45 5.85 13.03
CA SER A 94 -4.69 7.04 13.41
C SER A 94 -3.76 6.78 14.60
N ARG A 95 -4.23 6.10 15.64
CA ARG A 95 -3.40 5.76 16.81
C ARG A 95 -2.34 4.71 16.50
N ASN A 96 -2.61 3.80 15.59
CA ASN A 96 -1.68 2.71 15.27
C ASN A 96 -0.61 3.12 14.26
N THR A 97 -0.90 4.05 13.36
CA THR A 97 0.00 4.47 12.28
C THR A 97 0.59 5.86 12.48
N GLY A 98 -0.08 6.72 13.25
CA GLY A 98 0.28 8.13 13.40
C GLY A 98 -0.29 9.05 12.33
N LYS A 99 -1.08 8.57 11.36
CA LYS A 99 -1.65 9.45 10.32
C LYS A 99 -2.76 10.35 10.89
N PRO A 100 -2.95 11.57 10.36
CA PRO A 100 -4.03 12.46 10.78
C PRO A 100 -5.39 11.78 10.69
N ILE A 101 -6.28 12.06 11.66
CA ILE A 101 -7.59 11.40 11.78
C ILE A 101 -8.45 11.58 10.52
N ALA A 102 -8.34 12.71 9.82
CA ALA A 102 -9.04 12.94 8.56
C ALA A 102 -8.57 11.98 7.46
N SER A 103 -7.24 11.78 7.33
CA SER A 103 -6.64 10.84 6.38
C SER A 103 -7.00 9.40 6.74
N ALA A 104 -6.92 9.02 8.03
CA ALA A 104 -7.33 7.70 8.49
C ALA A 104 -8.80 7.40 8.17
N ARG A 105 -9.70 8.39 8.33
CA ARG A 105 -11.11 8.26 7.99
C ARG A 105 -11.33 8.08 6.48
N GLY A 106 -10.59 8.82 5.66
CA GLY A 106 -10.60 8.66 4.21
C GLY A 106 -10.14 7.28 3.78
N GLU A 107 -9.09 6.75 4.40
CA GLU A 107 -8.57 5.40 4.14
C GLU A 107 -9.59 4.29 4.47
N VAL A 108 -10.28 4.40 5.60
CA VAL A 108 -11.33 3.44 5.99
C VAL A 108 -12.50 3.47 5.00
N LEU A 109 -12.92 4.66 4.57
CA LEU A 109 -13.97 4.80 3.55
C LEU A 109 -13.54 4.22 2.20
N LEU A 110 -12.30 4.47 1.76
CA LEU A 110 -11.73 3.86 0.57
C LEU A 110 -11.74 2.33 0.65
N GLY A 111 -11.50 1.77 1.84
CA GLY A 111 -11.60 0.33 2.08
C GLY A 111 -13.02 -0.20 1.89
N ALA A 112 -14.04 0.52 2.36
CA ALA A 112 -15.44 0.16 2.12
C ALA A 112 -15.79 0.24 0.64
N ASP A 113 -15.38 1.33 -0.04
CA ASP A 113 -15.59 1.52 -1.49
C ASP A 113 -14.93 0.38 -2.29
N CYS A 114 -13.76 -0.10 -1.85
CA CYS A 114 -13.06 -1.21 -2.48
C CYS A 114 -13.90 -2.51 -2.44
N PHE A 115 -14.50 -2.84 -1.30
CA PHE A 115 -15.40 -4.00 -1.21
C PHE A 115 -16.65 -3.83 -2.08
N GLU A 116 -17.25 -2.64 -2.15
CA GLU A 116 -18.39 -2.35 -3.05
C GLU A 116 -18.00 -2.51 -4.52
N TYR A 117 -16.83 -1.97 -4.92
CA TYR A 117 -16.34 -2.09 -6.28
C TYR A 117 -16.19 -3.54 -6.71
N TYR A 118 -15.52 -4.39 -5.91
CA TYR A 118 -15.33 -5.80 -6.24
C TYR A 118 -16.59 -6.65 -6.06
N ALA A 119 -17.49 -6.29 -5.17
CA ALA A 119 -18.83 -6.88 -5.11
C ALA A 119 -19.57 -6.65 -6.44
N GLY A 120 -19.54 -5.40 -6.94
CA GLY A 120 -20.12 -5.05 -8.24
C GLY A 120 -19.44 -5.72 -9.43
N ALA A 121 -18.14 -5.98 -9.36
CA ALA A 121 -17.35 -6.62 -10.41
C ALA A 121 -17.51 -8.15 -10.45
N ALA A 122 -17.82 -8.80 -9.33
CA ALA A 122 -17.84 -10.26 -9.20
C ALA A 122 -18.72 -10.97 -10.23
N THR A 123 -19.83 -10.36 -10.65
CA THR A 123 -20.76 -10.91 -11.65
C THR A 123 -20.45 -10.49 -13.10
N LYS A 124 -19.43 -9.65 -13.30
CA LYS A 124 -19.09 -9.05 -14.60
C LYS A 124 -17.75 -9.53 -15.16
N PHE A 125 -16.99 -10.26 -14.35
CA PHE A 125 -15.68 -10.80 -14.72
C PHE A 125 -15.82 -12.28 -15.06
N GLY A 126 -15.86 -12.60 -16.36
CA GLY A 126 -16.09 -13.95 -16.89
C GLY A 126 -15.02 -14.41 -17.85
N GLY A 127 -15.26 -15.57 -18.45
CA GLY A 127 -14.46 -16.09 -19.56
C GLY A 127 -14.95 -15.59 -20.92
N SER A 128 -14.42 -16.20 -21.98
CA SER A 128 -14.68 -15.81 -23.38
C SER A 128 -15.06 -17.04 -24.21
N THR A 129 -15.81 -16.85 -25.27
CA THR A 129 -15.95 -17.79 -26.37
C THR A 129 -14.89 -17.48 -27.43
N ILE A 130 -14.12 -18.48 -27.84
CA ILE A 130 -12.96 -18.32 -28.74
C ILE A 130 -13.26 -19.06 -30.06
N PRO A 131 -13.21 -18.38 -31.22
CA PRO A 131 -13.25 -19.06 -32.50
C PRO A 131 -12.01 -19.97 -32.66
N VAL A 132 -12.25 -21.22 -33.06
CA VAL A 132 -11.19 -22.22 -33.29
C VAL A 132 -11.29 -22.84 -34.67
N SER A 133 -10.23 -23.46 -35.17
CA SER A 133 -10.14 -24.07 -36.50
C SER A 133 -10.73 -25.48 -36.59
N ALA A 134 -11.42 -25.95 -35.53
CA ALA A 134 -12.10 -27.24 -35.49
C ALA A 134 -13.63 -27.05 -35.38
N ARG A 135 -14.41 -28.09 -35.74
CA ARG A 135 -15.86 -28.05 -35.50
C ARG A 135 -16.14 -28.21 -34.01
N GLY A 136 -16.87 -27.24 -33.43
CA GLY A 136 -17.21 -27.22 -32.03
C GLY A 136 -17.12 -25.84 -31.42
N ALA A 137 -17.20 -25.75 -30.10
CA ALA A 137 -17.13 -24.51 -29.33
C ALA A 137 -15.96 -24.54 -28.35
N SER A 138 -15.12 -23.51 -28.38
CA SER A 138 -14.10 -23.30 -27.37
C SER A 138 -14.50 -22.17 -26.43
N VAL A 139 -14.49 -22.42 -25.12
CA VAL A 139 -14.80 -21.44 -24.09
C VAL A 139 -13.71 -21.41 -23.03
N THR A 140 -13.56 -20.28 -22.40
CA THR A 140 -12.68 -20.16 -21.21
C THR A 140 -13.51 -19.95 -19.95
N PHE A 141 -13.03 -20.51 -18.85
CA PHE A 141 -13.54 -20.26 -17.50
C PHE A 141 -12.50 -19.51 -16.67
N ARG A 142 -12.96 -18.63 -15.77
CA ARG A 142 -12.14 -18.02 -14.72
C ARG A 142 -12.37 -18.79 -13.44
N GLU A 143 -11.37 -19.56 -13.01
CA GLU A 143 -11.43 -20.37 -11.80
C GLU A 143 -10.63 -19.71 -10.67
N PRO A 144 -11.12 -19.73 -9.40
CA PRO A 144 -10.35 -19.23 -8.26
C PRO A 144 -9.09 -20.07 -8.04
N LEU A 145 -8.03 -19.44 -7.59
CA LEU A 145 -6.73 -20.09 -7.34
C LEU A 145 -6.75 -21.02 -6.12
N GLY A 146 -7.46 -20.62 -5.05
CA GLY A 146 -7.51 -21.34 -3.78
C GLY A 146 -7.08 -20.45 -2.59
N VAL A 147 -6.13 -20.92 -1.79
CA VAL A 147 -5.63 -20.18 -0.63
C VAL A 147 -4.70 -19.05 -1.08
N CYS A 148 -5.03 -17.82 -0.70
CA CYS A 148 -4.25 -16.62 -0.97
C CYS A 148 -3.55 -16.12 0.31
N ALA A 149 -2.23 -16.04 0.29
CA ALA A 149 -1.44 -15.34 1.30
C ALA A 149 -1.35 -13.86 0.94
N LEU A 150 -1.89 -12.99 1.78
CA LEU A 150 -1.91 -11.55 1.59
C LEU A 150 -1.05 -10.90 2.68
N ILE A 151 0.07 -10.30 2.28
CA ILE A 151 1.04 -9.70 3.21
C ILE A 151 1.03 -8.19 2.97
N VAL A 152 0.68 -7.43 4.02
CA VAL A 152 0.43 -5.99 3.93
C VAL A 152 1.40 -5.18 4.78
N PRO A 153 1.73 -3.95 4.36
CA PRO A 153 2.67 -3.07 5.03
C PRO A 153 2.01 -2.31 6.19
N TRP A 154 2.80 -1.46 6.84
CA TRP A 154 2.39 -0.68 8.00
C TRP A 154 1.92 0.75 7.68
N ASN A 155 2.18 1.27 6.48
CA ASN A 155 1.90 2.67 6.14
C ASN A 155 0.43 2.94 5.73
N PHE A 156 -0.24 1.99 5.08
CA PHE A 156 -1.66 2.00 4.74
C PHE A 156 -2.29 0.64 5.09
N PRO A 157 -2.27 0.22 6.37
CA PRO A 157 -2.59 -1.14 6.76
C PRO A 157 -4.01 -1.54 6.42
N PHE A 158 -5.00 -0.68 6.67
CA PHE A 158 -6.40 -0.98 6.37
C PHE A 158 -6.68 -0.96 4.85
N ALA A 159 -6.28 0.10 4.15
CA ALA A 159 -6.54 0.22 2.72
C ALA A 159 -5.92 -0.93 1.93
N ILE A 160 -4.64 -1.23 2.12
CA ILE A 160 -3.96 -2.29 1.38
C ILE A 160 -4.49 -3.68 1.77
N ALA A 161 -4.91 -3.88 3.03
CA ALA A 161 -5.61 -5.10 3.39
C ALA A 161 -6.90 -5.28 2.59
N THR A 162 -7.69 -4.21 2.40
CA THR A 162 -8.93 -4.28 1.60
C THR A 162 -8.67 -4.47 0.12
N TRP A 163 -7.62 -3.81 -0.45
CA TRP A 163 -7.24 -3.96 -1.86
C TRP A 163 -6.92 -5.41 -2.24
N LYS A 164 -6.35 -6.15 -1.31
CA LYS A 164 -5.97 -7.56 -1.53
C LYS A 164 -7.10 -8.51 -1.18
N THR A 165 -7.84 -8.26 -0.10
CA THR A 165 -8.88 -9.19 0.37
C THR A 165 -10.15 -9.12 -0.48
N ALA A 166 -10.56 -7.93 -0.92
CA ALA A 166 -11.79 -7.77 -1.69
C ALA A 166 -11.78 -8.54 -3.02
N PRO A 167 -10.77 -8.39 -3.91
CA PRO A 167 -10.71 -9.17 -5.15
C PRO A 167 -10.52 -10.67 -4.90
N ALA A 168 -9.74 -11.06 -3.88
CA ALA A 168 -9.55 -12.46 -3.53
C ALA A 168 -10.87 -13.13 -3.18
N LEU A 169 -11.65 -12.55 -2.27
CA LEU A 169 -12.96 -13.06 -1.84
C LEU A 169 -14.00 -12.98 -2.96
N ALA A 170 -14.02 -11.91 -3.75
CA ALA A 170 -14.92 -11.75 -4.90
C ALA A 170 -14.79 -12.89 -5.89
N MET A 171 -13.55 -13.33 -6.17
CA MET A 171 -13.28 -14.43 -7.09
C MET A 171 -13.42 -15.83 -6.46
N GLY A 172 -13.77 -15.93 -5.16
CA GLY A 172 -14.01 -17.20 -4.49
C GLY A 172 -12.77 -17.86 -3.90
N ASN A 173 -11.69 -17.12 -3.72
CA ASN A 173 -10.51 -17.55 -2.99
C ASN A 173 -10.73 -17.43 -1.48
N THR A 174 -9.91 -18.11 -0.70
CA THR A 174 -9.80 -17.95 0.74
C THR A 174 -8.53 -17.16 1.08
N VAL A 175 -8.52 -16.52 2.23
CA VAL A 175 -7.53 -15.51 2.60
C VAL A 175 -6.82 -15.87 3.90
N VAL A 176 -5.50 -15.81 3.88
CA VAL A 176 -4.66 -15.74 5.08
C VAL A 176 -3.93 -14.39 5.02
N LEU A 177 -4.40 -13.43 5.80
CA LEU A 177 -3.87 -12.05 5.86
C LEU A 177 -2.79 -11.96 6.92
N LYS A 178 -1.61 -11.52 6.53
CA LYS A 178 -0.51 -11.20 7.43
C LYS A 178 -0.28 -9.68 7.48
N PRO A 179 -0.74 -9.00 8.52
CA PRO A 179 -0.44 -7.58 8.72
C PRO A 179 1.02 -7.36 9.11
N ALA A 180 1.51 -6.13 8.95
CA ALA A 180 2.79 -5.72 9.52
C ALA A 180 2.76 -5.79 11.05
N SER A 181 3.90 -6.09 11.65
CA SER A 181 4.00 -6.30 13.10
C SER A 181 3.69 -5.04 13.93
N ASP A 182 3.91 -3.85 13.34
CA ASP A 182 3.67 -2.56 14.01
C ASP A 182 2.22 -2.10 13.87
N THR A 183 1.46 -2.58 12.85
CA THR A 183 0.09 -2.11 12.57
C THR A 183 -0.91 -3.25 12.31
N PRO A 184 -1.06 -4.21 13.22
CA PRO A 184 -1.93 -5.36 13.01
C PRO A 184 -3.40 -5.12 13.37
N LEU A 185 -3.74 -4.03 14.08
CA LEU A 185 -5.00 -3.92 14.81
C LEU A 185 -6.21 -3.76 13.87
N SER A 186 -6.10 -2.93 12.85
CA SER A 186 -7.18 -2.72 11.87
C SER A 186 -7.41 -3.95 10.98
N ALA A 187 -6.36 -4.70 10.66
CA ALA A 187 -6.47 -5.97 9.93
C ALA A 187 -7.22 -7.05 10.76
N LEU A 188 -6.95 -7.13 12.08
CA LEU A 188 -7.70 -8.02 12.97
C LEU A 188 -9.18 -7.64 13.00
N ARG A 189 -9.50 -6.33 13.12
CA ARG A 189 -10.90 -5.86 13.08
C ARG A 189 -11.56 -6.12 11.74
N LEU A 190 -10.84 -5.97 10.62
CA LEU A 190 -11.35 -6.33 9.29
C LEU A 190 -11.75 -7.80 9.21
N GLY A 191 -10.94 -8.71 9.76
CA GLY A 191 -11.26 -10.13 9.81
C GLY A 191 -12.53 -10.43 10.62
N GLU A 192 -12.72 -9.76 11.75
CA GLU A 192 -13.94 -9.86 12.56
C GLU A 192 -15.17 -9.38 11.78
N LEU A 193 -15.07 -8.23 11.12
CA LEU A 193 -16.16 -7.67 10.29
C LEU A 193 -16.47 -8.59 9.09
N ALA A 194 -15.46 -9.25 8.53
CA ALA A 194 -15.68 -10.22 7.45
C ALA A 194 -16.54 -11.41 7.93
N LEU A 195 -16.28 -11.94 9.13
CA LEU A 195 -17.13 -12.99 9.74
C LEU A 195 -18.54 -12.48 10.03
N GLU A 196 -18.69 -11.29 10.58
CA GLU A 196 -20.00 -10.64 10.82
C GLU A 196 -20.79 -10.44 9.52
N ALA A 197 -20.11 -10.15 8.42
CA ALA A 197 -20.69 -10.01 7.09
C ALA A 197 -21.16 -11.36 6.47
N GLY A 198 -20.70 -12.49 6.98
CA GLY A 198 -21.05 -13.82 6.51
C GLY A 198 -19.99 -14.51 5.65
N VAL A 199 -18.73 -14.05 5.70
CA VAL A 199 -17.59 -14.84 5.25
C VAL A 199 -17.49 -16.05 6.15
N PRO A 200 -17.45 -17.30 5.62
CA PRO A 200 -17.44 -18.49 6.46
C PRO A 200 -16.20 -18.55 7.37
N PRO A 201 -16.32 -19.08 8.60
CA PRO A 201 -15.16 -19.48 9.38
C PRO A 201 -14.23 -20.36 8.51
N GLY A 202 -12.93 -20.07 8.55
CA GLY A 202 -11.95 -20.73 7.69
C GLY A 202 -11.72 -20.07 6.33
N ALA A 203 -12.61 -19.22 5.82
CA ALA A 203 -12.34 -18.51 4.56
C ALA A 203 -11.53 -17.20 4.74
N PHE A 204 -11.38 -16.73 5.98
CA PHE A 204 -10.59 -15.53 6.32
C PHE A 204 -9.85 -15.73 7.64
N HIS A 205 -8.54 -15.55 7.60
CA HIS A 205 -7.64 -15.64 8.75
C HIS A 205 -6.77 -14.40 8.83
N VAL A 206 -6.37 -14.01 10.06
CA VAL A 206 -5.42 -12.91 10.29
C VAL A 206 -4.33 -13.39 11.24
N LEU A 207 -3.09 -13.35 10.76
CA LEU A 207 -1.91 -13.86 11.44
C LEU A 207 -0.87 -12.75 11.66
N PRO A 208 -0.98 -11.92 12.71
CA PRO A 208 0.11 -11.05 13.14
C PRO A 208 1.35 -11.88 13.52
N GLY A 209 2.52 -11.39 13.14
CA GLY A 209 3.78 -12.05 13.46
C GLY A 209 4.96 -11.56 12.63
N PRO A 210 6.19 -11.96 12.99
CA PRO A 210 7.39 -11.58 12.26
C PRO A 210 7.36 -12.01 10.79
N GLY A 211 7.84 -11.14 9.89
CA GLY A 211 7.88 -11.42 8.44
C GLY A 211 8.73 -12.65 8.12
N GLU A 212 9.85 -12.79 8.81
CA GLU A 212 10.81 -13.88 8.62
C GLU A 212 10.27 -15.26 9.05
N ILE A 213 9.32 -15.29 9.98
CA ILE A 213 8.68 -16.53 10.45
C ILE A 213 7.36 -16.74 9.72
N VAL A 214 6.38 -15.89 9.99
CA VAL A 214 4.99 -16.06 9.49
C VAL A 214 4.91 -15.78 7.99
N GLY A 215 5.60 -14.73 7.50
CA GLY A 215 5.64 -14.42 6.08
C GLY A 215 6.31 -15.52 5.28
N ALA A 216 7.49 -15.97 5.69
CA ALA A 216 8.22 -17.04 5.01
C ALA A 216 7.43 -18.36 5.03
N ALA A 217 6.86 -18.74 6.18
CA ALA A 217 6.03 -19.94 6.29
C ALA A 217 4.81 -19.89 5.36
N LEU A 218 4.10 -18.75 5.28
CA LEU A 218 2.97 -18.56 4.36
C LEU A 218 3.39 -18.68 2.90
N VAL A 219 4.48 -17.99 2.51
CA VAL A 219 4.96 -18.01 1.13
C VAL A 219 5.40 -19.41 0.70
N SER A 220 6.02 -20.16 1.60
CA SER A 220 6.51 -21.53 1.31
C SER A 220 5.43 -22.60 1.45
N HIS A 221 4.29 -22.32 2.08
CA HIS A 221 3.28 -23.33 2.42
C HIS A 221 2.67 -23.98 1.17
N PRO A 222 2.61 -25.35 1.07
CA PRO A 222 2.20 -26.05 -0.16
C PRO A 222 0.75 -25.81 -0.57
N LEU A 223 -0.15 -25.50 0.36
CA LEU A 223 -1.56 -25.21 0.06
C LEU A 223 -1.78 -23.76 -0.43
N VAL A 224 -0.84 -22.84 -0.20
CA VAL A 224 -0.91 -21.46 -0.70
C VAL A 224 -0.62 -21.45 -2.19
N ARG A 225 -1.54 -20.93 -2.99
CA ARG A 225 -1.46 -20.86 -4.46
C ARG A 225 -1.13 -19.46 -4.98
N LYS A 226 -1.50 -18.44 -4.21
CA LYS A 226 -1.26 -17.02 -4.53
C LYS A 226 -0.59 -16.33 -3.37
N VAL A 227 0.41 -15.51 -3.69
CA VAL A 227 1.01 -14.57 -2.75
C VAL A 227 0.82 -13.15 -3.31
N SER A 228 0.20 -12.26 -2.53
CA SER A 228 0.18 -10.84 -2.81
C SER A 228 0.92 -10.14 -1.68
N PHE A 229 2.01 -9.45 -2.03
CA PHE A 229 2.91 -8.82 -1.08
C PHE A 229 3.04 -7.32 -1.37
N THR A 230 2.96 -6.50 -0.33
CA THR A 230 3.37 -5.09 -0.38
C THR A 230 4.38 -4.81 0.73
N GLY A 231 5.51 -4.21 0.37
CA GLY A 231 6.59 -3.90 1.30
C GLY A 231 7.86 -3.43 0.60
N SER A 232 9.02 -3.58 1.28
CA SER A 232 10.30 -3.17 0.68
C SER A 232 10.71 -4.04 -0.49
N THR A 233 11.50 -3.47 -1.42
CA THR A 233 12.04 -4.18 -2.60
C THR A 233 12.83 -5.42 -2.20
N GLU A 234 13.65 -5.34 -1.16
CA GLU A 234 14.46 -6.49 -0.72
C GLU A 234 13.61 -7.62 -0.15
N ALA A 235 12.56 -7.29 0.63
CA ALA A 235 11.61 -8.28 1.10
C ALA A 235 10.81 -8.90 -0.04
N GLY A 236 10.42 -8.10 -1.05
CA GLY A 236 9.77 -8.58 -2.27
C GLY A 236 10.61 -9.57 -3.06
N LYS A 237 11.91 -9.29 -3.23
CA LYS A 237 12.87 -10.22 -3.84
C LYS A 237 12.97 -11.54 -3.06
N SER A 238 12.95 -11.49 -1.72
CA SER A 238 12.95 -12.69 -0.87
C SER A 238 11.65 -13.50 -1.04
N VAL A 239 10.49 -12.83 -1.02
CA VAL A 239 9.19 -13.46 -1.28
C VAL A 239 9.15 -14.13 -2.65
N MET A 240 9.68 -13.48 -3.69
CA MET A 240 9.74 -14.03 -5.03
C MET A 240 10.58 -15.31 -5.10
N ARG A 241 11.75 -15.34 -4.43
CA ARG A 241 12.59 -16.55 -4.35
C ARG A 241 11.87 -17.71 -3.67
N LEU A 242 11.23 -17.46 -2.52
CA LEU A 242 10.48 -18.50 -1.79
C LEU A 242 9.25 -19.01 -2.56
N ALA A 243 8.58 -18.14 -3.31
CA ALA A 243 7.41 -18.51 -4.11
C ALA A 243 7.75 -19.36 -5.33
N ALA A 244 8.99 -19.28 -5.83
CA ALA A 244 9.44 -19.99 -7.02
C ALA A 244 9.39 -21.52 -6.86
N ASP A 245 9.74 -22.05 -5.69
CA ASP A 245 9.75 -23.49 -5.42
C ASP A 245 8.37 -24.14 -5.61
N GLY A 246 7.30 -23.39 -5.34
CA GLY A 246 5.91 -23.86 -5.51
C GLY A 246 5.24 -23.37 -6.79
N LEU A 247 5.95 -22.69 -7.70
CA LEU A 247 5.40 -22.03 -8.90
C LEU A 247 4.14 -21.20 -8.60
N LYS A 248 4.16 -20.48 -7.48
CA LYS A 248 2.99 -19.74 -6.99
C LYS A 248 2.70 -18.53 -7.85
N ARG A 249 1.44 -18.18 -8.00
CA ARG A 249 1.04 -16.88 -8.56
C ARG A 249 1.45 -15.78 -7.58
N ILE A 250 2.13 -14.75 -8.09
CA ILE A 250 2.69 -13.68 -7.26
C ILE A 250 2.26 -12.30 -7.77
N SER A 251 1.98 -11.37 -6.85
CA SER A 251 1.93 -9.93 -7.11
C SER A 251 2.80 -9.24 -6.08
N LEU A 252 3.60 -8.29 -6.51
CA LEU A 252 4.53 -7.53 -5.68
C LEU A 252 4.28 -6.05 -5.90
N GLU A 253 3.98 -5.32 -4.82
CA GLU A 253 3.93 -3.88 -4.77
C GLU A 253 5.03 -3.40 -3.83
N LEU A 254 6.06 -2.76 -4.40
CA LEU A 254 7.31 -2.51 -3.71
C LEU A 254 7.61 -1.01 -3.61
N GLY A 255 8.85 -0.66 -3.27
CA GLY A 255 9.26 0.71 -3.09
C GLY A 255 9.22 1.56 -4.36
N GLY A 256 9.34 2.87 -4.17
CA GLY A 256 9.36 3.86 -5.23
C GLY A 256 10.31 5.01 -4.96
N LYS A 257 10.72 5.69 -6.01
CA LYS A 257 11.39 6.99 -5.99
C LYS A 257 10.79 7.85 -7.08
N SER A 258 9.49 8.08 -6.97
CA SER A 258 8.65 8.65 -8.01
C SER A 258 9.03 10.10 -8.33
N ALA A 259 8.96 10.46 -9.61
CA ALA A 259 9.27 11.79 -10.10
C ALA A 259 8.01 12.66 -10.19
N CYS A 260 8.14 13.95 -9.83
CA CYS A 260 7.20 15.02 -10.14
C CYS A 260 7.87 15.96 -11.12
N LEU A 261 7.46 15.95 -12.38
CA LEU A 261 8.02 16.80 -13.45
C LEU A 261 7.23 18.10 -13.52
N ILE A 262 7.90 19.24 -13.34
CA ILE A 262 7.28 20.56 -13.34
C ILE A 262 7.93 21.40 -14.44
N PHE A 263 7.20 21.60 -15.53
CA PHE A 263 7.63 22.43 -16.66
C PHE A 263 7.30 23.91 -16.44
N GLU A 264 8.03 24.79 -17.10
CA GLU A 264 7.91 26.24 -16.94
C GLU A 264 6.51 26.81 -17.27
N ASP A 265 5.75 26.13 -18.11
CA ASP A 265 4.38 26.48 -18.49
C ASP A 265 3.32 25.97 -17.49
N ALA A 266 3.70 25.24 -16.45
CA ALA A 266 2.77 24.75 -15.44
C ALA A 266 2.08 25.88 -14.68
N ASP A 267 0.84 25.67 -14.29
CA ASP A 267 0.16 26.55 -13.36
C ASP A 267 0.67 26.29 -11.93
N LEU A 268 1.66 27.07 -11.49
CA LEU A 268 2.27 26.86 -10.19
C LEU A 268 1.31 27.00 -9.01
N SER A 269 0.26 27.81 -9.16
CA SER A 269 -0.75 27.99 -8.09
C SER A 269 -1.59 26.72 -7.86
N ALA A 270 -1.83 25.93 -8.90
CA ALA A 270 -2.52 24.64 -8.82
C ALA A 270 -1.52 23.47 -8.61
N CYS A 271 -0.34 23.56 -9.21
CA CYS A 271 0.69 22.53 -9.19
C CYS A 271 1.29 22.34 -7.79
N LEU A 272 1.79 23.42 -7.16
CA LEU A 272 2.58 23.31 -5.93
C LEU A 272 1.80 22.71 -4.75
N PRO A 273 0.53 23.07 -4.48
CA PRO A 273 -0.25 22.39 -3.44
C PRO A 273 -0.41 20.89 -3.69
N SER A 274 -0.69 20.50 -4.96
CA SER A 274 -0.82 19.10 -5.34
C SER A 274 0.52 18.35 -5.21
N ALA A 275 1.61 18.96 -5.65
CA ALA A 275 2.95 18.40 -5.56
C ALA A 275 3.41 18.27 -4.09
N LEU A 276 3.18 19.27 -3.25
CA LEU A 276 3.50 19.25 -1.82
C LEU A 276 2.92 18.01 -1.13
N TRP A 277 1.61 17.81 -1.27
CA TRP A 277 0.93 16.67 -0.65
C TRP A 277 1.25 15.33 -1.30
N SER A 278 1.79 15.32 -2.51
CA SER A 278 2.26 14.08 -3.14
C SER A 278 3.50 13.48 -2.46
N VAL A 279 4.17 14.23 -1.61
CA VAL A 279 5.36 13.79 -0.88
C VAL A 279 5.20 13.85 0.64
N PHE A 280 4.44 14.81 1.19
CA PHE A 280 4.33 14.98 2.65
C PHE A 280 3.10 14.33 3.27
N ASP A 281 2.13 13.86 2.47
CA ASP A 281 1.04 13.03 2.99
C ASP A 281 1.61 11.81 3.72
N ASN A 282 0.93 11.38 4.79
CA ASN A 282 1.37 10.30 5.67
C ASN A 282 2.83 10.43 6.15
N ALA A 283 3.34 11.66 6.32
CA ALA A 283 4.73 11.98 6.66
C ALA A 283 5.75 11.38 5.65
N GLY A 284 5.41 11.36 4.36
CA GLY A 284 6.25 10.80 3.30
C GLY A 284 6.38 9.27 3.33
N GLN A 285 5.61 8.60 4.15
CA GLN A 285 5.58 7.13 4.28
C GLN A 285 4.61 6.52 3.26
N ASP A 286 4.83 6.86 2.00
CA ASP A 286 4.03 6.40 0.87
C ASP A 286 4.94 5.87 -0.26
N CYS A 287 4.69 4.66 -0.72
CA CYS A 287 5.40 4.08 -1.86
C CYS A 287 5.23 4.92 -3.14
N CYS A 288 4.12 5.67 -3.25
CA CYS A 288 3.83 6.59 -4.35
C CYS A 288 4.38 8.00 -4.14
N ALA A 289 5.03 8.32 -3.01
CA ALA A 289 5.55 9.65 -2.73
C ALA A 289 6.40 10.17 -3.89
N ARG A 290 6.07 11.37 -4.42
CA ARG A 290 6.87 12.04 -5.44
C ARG A 290 8.07 12.68 -4.78
N SER A 291 8.96 11.88 -4.28
CA SER A 291 10.10 12.34 -3.49
C SER A 291 11.24 12.93 -4.31
N ARG A 292 11.15 12.93 -5.67
CA ARG A 292 12.02 13.68 -6.59
C ARG A 292 11.19 14.69 -7.37
N PHE A 293 11.42 15.99 -7.13
CA PHE A 293 10.86 17.05 -7.95
C PHE A 293 11.87 17.42 -9.02
N LEU A 294 11.54 17.12 -10.27
CA LEU A 294 12.28 17.53 -11.45
C LEU A 294 11.69 18.84 -11.92
N VAL A 295 12.43 19.93 -11.82
CA VAL A 295 11.93 21.28 -12.06
C VAL A 295 12.72 21.93 -13.19
N GLN A 296 12.03 22.50 -14.19
CA GLN A 296 12.68 23.18 -15.30
C GLN A 296 13.51 24.38 -14.79
N LYS A 297 14.75 24.52 -15.27
CA LYS A 297 15.74 25.50 -14.77
C LYS A 297 15.22 26.93 -14.71
N THR A 298 14.37 27.34 -15.66
CA THR A 298 13.83 28.70 -15.74
C THR A 298 12.93 29.10 -14.56
N ILE A 299 12.33 28.11 -13.87
CA ILE A 299 11.43 28.33 -12.73
C ILE A 299 11.98 27.73 -11.42
N TYR A 300 13.18 27.15 -11.45
CA TYR A 300 13.76 26.35 -10.37
C TYR A 300 13.80 27.11 -9.03
N ASP A 301 14.45 28.26 -9.00
CA ASP A 301 14.64 29.03 -7.76
C ASP A 301 13.30 29.44 -7.13
N ARG A 302 12.34 29.82 -7.97
CA ARG A 302 10.99 30.16 -7.52
C ARG A 302 10.29 28.95 -6.91
N VAL A 303 10.30 27.80 -7.59
CA VAL A 303 9.66 26.57 -7.09
C VAL A 303 10.30 26.11 -5.79
N VAL A 304 11.63 26.18 -5.66
CA VAL A 304 12.34 25.85 -4.41
C VAL A 304 11.91 26.77 -3.27
N ALA A 305 11.83 28.08 -3.50
CA ALA A 305 11.42 29.04 -2.47
C ALA A 305 9.96 28.83 -2.03
N ASP A 306 9.04 28.76 -3.00
CA ASP A 306 7.61 28.54 -2.73
C ASP A 306 7.38 27.21 -2.00
N LEU A 307 8.05 26.13 -2.43
CA LEU A 307 7.94 24.82 -1.82
C LEU A 307 8.48 24.79 -0.38
N ALA A 308 9.59 25.48 -0.12
CA ALA A 308 10.17 25.57 1.21
C ALA A 308 9.25 26.33 2.19
N GLU A 309 8.66 27.44 1.74
CA GLU A 309 7.68 28.20 2.52
C GLU A 309 6.44 27.34 2.85
N MET A 310 5.88 26.66 1.83
CA MET A 310 4.71 25.80 2.01
C MET A 310 5.02 24.61 2.93
N ALA A 311 6.18 23.97 2.79
CA ALA A 311 6.59 22.86 3.64
C ALA A 311 6.78 23.27 5.10
N ALA A 312 7.38 24.46 5.33
CA ALA A 312 7.53 25.02 6.68
C ALA A 312 6.19 25.38 7.36
N ALA A 313 5.15 25.66 6.56
CA ALA A 313 3.82 25.99 7.05
C ALA A 313 2.97 24.74 7.43
N ILE A 314 3.38 23.54 7.09
CA ILE A 314 2.65 22.30 7.42
C ILE A 314 2.55 22.13 8.94
N ARG A 315 1.33 22.01 9.45
CA ARG A 315 1.05 21.81 10.87
C ARG A 315 1.33 20.36 11.28
N VAL A 316 2.53 20.15 11.84
CA VAL A 316 2.94 18.88 12.45
C VAL A 316 2.36 18.79 13.85
N GLY A 317 1.66 17.70 14.20
CA GLY A 317 1.00 17.64 15.49
C GLY A 317 0.36 16.31 15.86
N ASN A 318 -0.40 16.31 16.95
CA ASN A 318 -1.15 15.13 17.40
C ASN A 318 -2.12 14.67 16.29
N PRO A 319 -2.01 13.43 15.80
CA PRO A 319 -2.85 12.91 14.73
C PRO A 319 -4.36 12.97 14.98
N LEU A 320 -4.78 12.92 16.25
CA LEU A 320 -6.19 12.99 16.64
C LEU A 320 -6.75 14.42 16.69
N ALA A 321 -5.91 15.43 16.59
CA ALA A 321 -6.34 16.83 16.52
C ALA A 321 -6.74 17.18 15.08
N PRO A 322 -7.95 17.78 14.89
CA PRO A 322 -8.50 18.01 13.54
C PRO A 322 -7.67 19.01 12.72
N GLU A 323 -6.90 19.88 13.37
CA GLU A 323 -6.00 20.85 12.72
C GLU A 323 -4.67 20.25 12.25
N THR A 324 -4.32 19.04 12.68
CA THR A 324 -3.06 18.40 12.29
C THR A 324 -3.08 17.98 10.82
N GLU A 325 -2.07 18.40 10.08
CA GLU A 325 -1.89 18.07 8.66
C GLU A 325 -0.89 16.93 8.45
N MET A 326 0.14 16.85 9.29
CA MET A 326 1.12 15.77 9.24
C MET A 326 1.36 15.21 10.65
N GLY A 327 1.29 13.91 10.76
CA GLY A 327 1.56 13.16 11.99
C GLY A 327 3.03 12.72 12.12
N PRO A 328 3.35 11.85 13.11
CA PRO A 328 4.69 11.29 13.29
C PRO A 328 5.04 10.22 12.25
N LEU A 329 6.31 9.88 12.20
CA LEU A 329 6.80 8.63 11.59
C LEU A 329 6.42 7.43 12.48
N ILE A 330 6.33 6.25 11.88
CA ILE A 330 5.82 5.04 12.54
C ILE A 330 6.58 4.65 13.82
N THR A 331 7.88 4.89 13.88
CA THR A 331 8.72 4.59 15.05
C THR A 331 9.86 5.59 15.17
N THR A 332 10.41 5.73 16.38
CA THR A 332 11.62 6.51 16.64
C THR A 332 12.81 5.99 15.82
N SER A 333 12.94 4.68 15.70
CA SER A 333 14.03 4.07 14.90
C SER A 333 13.91 4.47 13.42
N HIS A 334 12.68 4.53 12.88
CA HIS A 334 12.46 4.99 11.50
C HIS A 334 12.75 6.49 11.35
N ARG A 335 12.36 7.31 12.33
CA ARG A 335 12.73 8.73 12.37
C ARG A 335 14.24 8.93 12.31
N GLU A 336 15.01 8.21 13.10
CA GLU A 336 16.48 8.33 13.10
C GLU A 336 17.07 7.84 11.77
N LYS A 337 16.48 6.82 11.14
CA LYS A 337 16.87 6.40 9.78
C LYS A 337 16.65 7.53 8.76
N VAL A 338 15.51 8.22 8.81
CA VAL A 338 15.22 9.36 7.92
C VAL A 338 16.20 10.52 8.17
N ARG A 339 16.50 10.81 9.43
CA ARG A 339 17.52 11.84 9.79
C ARG A 339 18.91 11.47 9.26
N GLY A 340 19.27 10.19 9.29
CA GLY A 340 20.50 9.70 8.68
C GLY A 340 20.55 9.96 7.15
N TRP A 341 19.43 9.83 6.46
CA TRP A 341 19.35 10.18 5.04
C TRP A 341 19.56 11.69 4.78
N LEU A 342 19.03 12.54 5.66
CA LEU A 342 19.27 13.99 5.56
C LEU A 342 20.76 14.35 5.73
N ALA A 343 21.44 13.72 6.70
CA ALA A 343 22.88 13.88 6.88
C ALA A 343 23.68 13.43 5.64
N ILE A 344 23.28 12.31 5.02
CA ILE A 344 23.86 11.84 3.76
C ILE A 344 23.69 12.89 2.64
N GLY A 345 22.50 13.49 2.53
CA GLY A 345 22.25 14.55 1.56
C GLY A 345 23.14 15.76 1.76
N ASP A 346 23.27 16.21 3.01
CA ASP A 346 24.16 17.33 3.37
C ASP A 346 25.63 17.01 3.03
N GLU A 347 26.10 15.80 3.35
CA GLU A 347 27.46 15.33 3.03
C GLU A 347 27.73 15.26 1.51
N GLU A 348 26.72 14.92 0.72
CA GLU A 348 26.81 14.84 -0.75
C GLU A 348 26.66 16.23 -1.43
N GLY A 349 26.37 17.29 -0.65
CA GLY A 349 26.30 18.66 -1.15
C GLY A 349 24.90 19.14 -1.49
N ALA A 350 23.85 18.42 -1.17
CA ALA A 350 22.49 18.91 -1.26
C ALA A 350 22.27 20.06 -0.27
N ARG A 351 21.60 21.12 -0.71
CA ARG A 351 21.28 22.27 0.14
C ARG A 351 19.95 22.07 0.84
N ARG A 352 19.97 21.80 2.14
CA ARG A 352 18.75 21.73 2.93
C ARG A 352 18.16 23.13 3.09
N VAL A 353 16.99 23.35 2.49
CA VAL A 353 16.32 24.66 2.47
C VAL A 353 15.44 24.85 3.70
N THR A 354 14.77 23.79 4.13
CA THR A 354 13.93 23.78 5.34
C THR A 354 13.79 22.38 5.95
N GLY A 355 13.45 22.31 7.21
CA GLY A 355 12.97 21.14 7.93
C GLY A 355 13.99 20.03 8.18
N GLY A 356 13.46 18.83 8.48
CA GLY A 356 14.25 17.65 8.84
C GLY A 356 14.66 17.61 10.31
N GLU A 357 13.98 18.35 11.16
CA GLU A 357 14.27 18.49 12.58
C GLU A 357 13.14 17.92 13.43
N VAL A 358 13.47 17.50 14.65
CA VAL A 358 12.46 17.16 15.65
C VAL A 358 11.80 18.47 16.10
N PRO A 359 10.45 18.57 16.06
CA PRO A 359 9.77 19.78 16.51
C PRO A 359 10.13 20.16 17.95
N ASP A 360 10.42 21.45 18.17
CA ASP A 360 10.68 22.01 19.51
C ASP A 360 9.33 22.34 20.21
N ASP A 361 8.50 21.31 20.38
CA ASP A 361 7.24 21.38 21.11
C ASP A 361 7.23 20.28 22.19
N PRO A 362 7.23 20.64 23.48
CA PRO A 362 7.22 19.66 24.58
C PRO A 362 6.06 18.66 24.50
N ARG A 363 4.93 19.02 23.87
CA ARG A 363 3.77 18.13 23.68
C ARG A 363 4.06 17.01 22.72
N LEU A 364 5.02 17.19 21.80
CA LEU A 364 5.41 16.22 20.77
C LEU A 364 6.69 15.43 21.12
N SER A 365 7.34 15.76 22.23
CA SER A 365 8.67 15.24 22.61
C SER A 365 8.77 13.73 22.74
N LYS A 366 7.65 13.04 23.03
CA LYS A 366 7.59 11.59 23.18
C LYS A 366 7.32 10.84 21.88
N GLY A 367 6.83 11.54 20.87
CA GLY A 367 6.46 10.96 19.57
C GLY A 367 7.62 10.94 18.58
N SER A 368 7.40 10.25 17.49
CA SER A 368 8.38 10.06 16.41
C SER A 368 8.28 11.16 15.33
N PHE A 369 8.07 12.42 15.74
CA PHE A 369 7.85 13.53 14.83
C PHE A 369 9.14 14.00 14.13
N LEU A 370 8.98 14.46 12.90
CA LEU A 370 10.01 15.11 12.09
C LEU A 370 9.34 16.17 11.20
N THR A 371 9.95 17.36 11.08
CA THR A 371 9.43 18.41 10.20
C THR A 371 9.69 18.08 8.73
N PRO A 372 8.81 18.51 7.79
CA PRO A 372 9.01 18.30 6.35
C PRO A 372 10.31 18.92 5.86
N ALA A 373 11.13 18.18 5.12
CA ALA A 373 12.43 18.61 4.63
C ALA A 373 12.44 18.79 3.12
N VAL A 374 13.02 19.91 2.66
CA VAL A 374 13.27 20.20 1.26
C VAL A 374 14.78 20.28 1.03
N LEU A 375 15.29 19.40 0.18
CA LEU A 375 16.67 19.37 -0.31
C LEU A 375 16.71 19.95 -1.72
N ALA A 376 17.40 21.07 -1.92
CA ALA A 376 17.64 21.71 -3.20
C ALA A 376 19.05 21.40 -3.71
N ASP A 377 19.29 21.76 -4.96
CA ASP A 377 20.58 21.58 -5.64
C ASP A 377 21.05 20.11 -5.65
N VAL A 378 20.06 19.21 -5.69
CA VAL A 378 20.31 17.77 -5.70
C VAL A 378 20.69 17.32 -7.11
N ASP A 379 21.80 16.57 -7.22
CA ASP A 379 22.13 15.80 -8.43
C ASP A 379 21.41 14.44 -8.40
N ASN A 380 20.93 13.99 -9.54
CA ASN A 380 20.20 12.72 -9.62
C ASN A 380 21.05 11.48 -9.23
N GLU A 381 22.38 11.59 -9.21
CA GLU A 381 23.30 10.55 -8.77
C GLU A 381 23.49 10.51 -7.24
N MET A 382 23.08 11.54 -6.51
CA MET A 382 23.14 11.56 -5.05
C MET A 382 22.26 10.43 -4.47
N ARG A 383 22.68 9.83 -3.38
CA ARG A 383 21.92 8.74 -2.72
C ARG A 383 20.53 9.17 -2.30
N VAL A 384 20.35 10.41 -1.88
CA VAL A 384 19.03 10.98 -1.53
C VAL A 384 18.07 11.10 -2.72
N ALA A 385 18.56 11.07 -3.96
CA ALA A 385 17.77 11.03 -5.19
C ALA A 385 17.53 9.61 -5.69
N ARG A 386 18.39 8.66 -5.35
CA ARG A 386 18.36 7.28 -5.88
C ARG A 386 17.63 6.30 -4.97
N GLU A 387 17.75 6.49 -3.64
CA GLU A 387 17.23 5.54 -2.65
C GLU A 387 15.90 6.02 -2.06
N GLU A 388 15.05 5.06 -1.72
CA GLU A 388 13.79 5.31 -1.04
C GLU A 388 14.02 5.68 0.43
N ILE A 389 13.74 6.93 0.80
CA ILE A 389 13.90 7.44 2.19
C ILE A 389 12.71 7.02 3.06
N PHE A 390 11.51 7.01 2.50
CA PHE A 390 10.24 6.67 3.14
C PHE A 390 9.92 7.57 4.35
N GLY A 391 10.10 8.87 4.16
CA GLY A 391 9.90 9.90 5.17
C GLY A 391 9.65 11.27 4.52
N PRO A 392 9.39 12.33 5.33
CA PRO A 392 8.96 13.63 4.82
C PRO A 392 10.15 14.42 4.22
N VAL A 393 10.71 13.92 3.14
CA VAL A 393 11.89 14.48 2.46
C VAL A 393 11.65 14.53 0.96
N VAL A 394 11.81 15.69 0.36
CA VAL A 394 11.80 15.88 -1.10
C VAL A 394 13.16 16.35 -1.59
N SER A 395 13.62 15.75 -2.70
CA SER A 395 14.82 16.16 -3.43
C SER A 395 14.41 16.93 -4.68
N VAL A 396 14.88 18.18 -4.81
CA VAL A 396 14.56 19.06 -5.95
C VAL A 396 15.77 19.11 -6.88
N ILE A 397 15.55 18.72 -8.14
CA ILE A 397 16.57 18.50 -9.16
C ILE A 397 16.23 19.39 -10.38
N PRO A 398 17.15 20.25 -10.86
CA PRO A 398 16.91 21.04 -12.06
C PRO A 398 17.05 20.21 -13.33
N PHE A 399 16.18 20.45 -14.34
CA PHE A 399 16.35 19.92 -15.69
C PHE A 399 16.35 21.03 -16.75
N ALA A 400 16.95 20.76 -17.92
CA ALA A 400 17.09 21.74 -18.98
C ALA A 400 15.85 21.78 -19.91
N ASP A 401 15.46 20.65 -20.43
CA ASP A 401 14.42 20.49 -21.46
C ASP A 401 13.61 19.19 -21.28
N GLU A 402 12.73 18.89 -22.24
CA GLU A 402 11.84 17.71 -22.19
C GLU A 402 12.61 16.40 -22.21
N GLU A 403 13.70 16.30 -23.00
CA GLU A 403 14.51 15.10 -23.12
C GLU A 403 15.29 14.82 -21.81
N ASP A 404 15.87 15.87 -21.24
CA ASP A 404 16.58 15.81 -19.96
C ASP A 404 15.62 15.41 -18.81
N ALA A 405 14.42 16.00 -18.78
CA ALA A 405 13.39 15.65 -17.79
C ALA A 405 13.01 14.17 -17.81
N VAL A 406 12.80 13.61 -19.02
CA VAL A 406 12.47 12.18 -19.20
C VAL A 406 13.68 11.29 -18.82
N SER A 407 14.87 11.67 -19.22
CA SER A 407 16.11 10.96 -18.88
C SER A 407 16.31 10.87 -17.37
N LEU A 408 16.20 11.99 -16.64
CA LEU A 408 16.31 12.04 -15.19
C LEU A 408 15.18 11.26 -14.50
N ALA A 409 13.94 11.32 -15.01
CA ALA A 409 12.84 10.56 -14.44
C ALA A 409 13.09 9.04 -14.53
N ASN A 410 13.61 8.58 -15.68
CA ASN A 410 13.86 7.16 -15.96
C ASN A 410 15.16 6.62 -15.36
N ALA A 411 16.10 7.49 -14.98
CA ALA A 411 17.37 7.13 -14.33
C ALA A 411 17.11 6.73 -12.86
N SER A 412 16.32 5.69 -12.68
CA SER A 412 15.96 5.09 -11.39
C SER A 412 15.70 3.60 -11.59
N ARG A 413 16.07 2.79 -10.59
CA ARG A 413 15.68 1.36 -10.54
C ARG A 413 14.21 1.16 -10.27
N TYR A 414 13.52 2.20 -9.79
CA TYR A 414 12.10 2.22 -9.49
C TYR A 414 11.25 2.71 -10.66
N GLY A 415 9.96 2.37 -10.62
CA GLY A 415 8.98 2.81 -11.60
C GLY A 415 7.55 2.58 -11.09
N LEU A 416 7.21 3.11 -9.88
CA LEU A 416 5.88 2.92 -9.32
C LEU A 416 4.90 3.98 -9.80
N SER A 417 5.21 5.25 -9.51
CA SER A 417 4.29 6.36 -9.75
C SER A 417 5.03 7.61 -10.25
N GLY A 418 4.28 8.60 -10.73
CA GLY A 418 4.81 9.89 -11.16
C GLY A 418 3.72 10.93 -11.33
N SER A 419 4.14 12.19 -11.44
CA SER A 419 3.29 13.33 -11.79
C SER A 419 3.96 14.19 -12.82
N LEU A 420 3.16 14.80 -13.69
CA LEU A 420 3.61 15.71 -14.74
C LEU A 420 2.73 16.95 -14.75
N PHE A 421 3.32 18.13 -14.71
CA PHE A 421 2.63 19.41 -14.75
C PHE A 421 3.09 20.24 -15.95
N THR A 422 2.18 20.49 -16.90
CA THR A 422 2.37 21.29 -18.12
C THR A 422 1.02 21.72 -18.68
N ARG A 423 0.97 22.85 -19.37
CA ARG A 423 -0.20 23.28 -20.15
C ARG A 423 -0.18 22.80 -21.61
N ASP A 424 0.96 22.27 -22.08
CA ASP A 424 1.11 21.73 -23.44
C ASP A 424 0.63 20.27 -23.49
N LEU A 425 -0.51 20.05 -24.15
CA LEU A 425 -1.09 18.71 -24.33
C LEU A 425 -0.16 17.78 -25.12
N GLY A 426 0.55 18.32 -26.13
CA GLY A 426 1.51 17.55 -26.93
C GLY A 426 2.65 17.03 -26.09
N ARG A 427 3.25 17.89 -25.25
CA ARG A 427 4.25 17.53 -24.26
C ARG A 427 3.71 16.49 -23.27
N ALA A 428 2.51 16.74 -22.73
CA ALA A 428 1.89 15.82 -21.79
C ALA A 428 1.79 14.40 -22.36
N MET A 429 1.38 14.26 -23.60
CA MET A 429 1.25 12.96 -24.28
C MET A 429 2.61 12.30 -24.56
N ARG A 430 3.62 13.07 -25.01
CA ARG A 430 4.98 12.53 -25.27
C ARG A 430 5.64 12.06 -23.97
N VAL A 431 5.67 12.91 -22.97
CA VAL A 431 6.31 12.62 -21.67
C VAL A 431 5.59 11.46 -20.97
N ALA A 432 4.24 11.44 -20.97
CA ALA A 432 3.49 10.36 -20.36
C ALA A 432 3.78 8.97 -20.95
N ARG A 433 4.13 8.91 -22.25
CA ARG A 433 4.53 7.66 -22.92
C ARG A 433 5.99 7.30 -22.71
N ALA A 434 6.84 8.30 -22.47
CA ALA A 434 8.27 8.13 -22.35
C ALA A 434 8.74 7.81 -20.93
N VAL A 435 7.99 8.23 -19.89
CA VAL A 435 8.34 7.96 -18.48
C VAL A 435 7.99 6.52 -18.13
N GLU A 436 8.99 5.79 -17.63
CA GLU A 436 8.90 4.36 -17.27
C GLU A 436 8.34 4.18 -15.87
N THR A 437 7.03 4.34 -15.72
CA THR A 437 6.31 4.17 -14.45
C THR A 437 4.99 3.44 -14.66
N GLY A 438 4.51 2.75 -13.63
CA GLY A 438 3.25 2.02 -13.72
C GLY A 438 2.02 2.92 -13.63
N VAL A 439 2.14 4.06 -12.91
CA VAL A 439 1.08 5.07 -12.77
C VAL A 439 1.66 6.46 -13.00
N LEU A 440 1.04 7.25 -13.87
CA LEU A 440 1.40 8.64 -14.10
C LEU A 440 0.16 9.52 -14.10
N SER A 441 0.21 10.63 -13.36
CA SER A 441 -0.87 11.63 -13.33
C SER A 441 -0.43 12.89 -14.05
N VAL A 442 -1.29 13.48 -14.88
CA VAL A 442 -1.03 14.73 -15.58
C VAL A 442 -1.84 15.85 -14.93
N ASN A 443 -1.19 16.95 -14.57
CA ASN A 443 -1.76 18.10 -13.85
C ASN A 443 -2.48 17.69 -12.55
N SER A 444 -1.98 16.65 -11.90
CA SER A 444 -2.48 16.06 -10.67
C SER A 444 -1.39 15.23 -10.01
N SER A 445 -1.52 14.96 -8.72
CA SER A 445 -0.70 13.99 -8.01
C SER A 445 -1.52 12.80 -7.49
N ARG A 446 -2.78 12.68 -7.88
CA ARG A 446 -3.62 11.56 -7.48
C ARG A 446 -3.28 10.32 -8.29
N SER A 447 -2.80 9.26 -7.62
CA SER A 447 -2.36 8.00 -8.25
C SER A 447 -3.32 6.84 -8.08
N VAL A 448 -4.18 6.88 -7.07
CA VAL A 448 -5.02 5.75 -6.69
C VAL A 448 -6.47 6.00 -7.08
N PHE A 449 -7.00 5.11 -7.92
CA PHE A 449 -8.41 5.02 -8.28
C PHE A 449 -8.78 3.54 -8.22
N LEU A 450 -9.90 3.21 -7.54
CA LEU A 450 -10.33 1.81 -7.39
C LEU A 450 -10.63 1.14 -8.74
N GLU A 451 -11.03 1.92 -9.73
CA GLU A 451 -11.40 1.48 -11.07
C GLU A 451 -10.20 1.29 -12.01
N ALA A 452 -9.05 1.88 -11.68
CA ALA A 452 -7.86 1.85 -12.51
C ALA A 452 -6.82 0.86 -11.98
N PRO A 453 -6.07 0.17 -12.86
CA PRO A 453 -4.99 -0.71 -12.42
C PRO A 453 -3.88 0.10 -11.74
N PHE A 454 -3.41 -0.40 -10.60
CA PHE A 454 -2.32 0.16 -9.82
C PHE A 454 -1.17 -0.83 -9.74
N GLY A 455 0.07 -0.37 -9.85
CA GLY A 455 1.26 -1.18 -9.66
C GLY A 455 2.47 -0.68 -10.43
N GLY A 456 3.65 -1.09 -9.97
CA GLY A 456 4.93 -0.65 -10.50
C GLY A 456 5.45 -1.45 -11.70
N VAL A 457 6.51 -0.90 -12.31
CA VAL A 457 7.41 -1.56 -13.25
C VAL A 457 8.82 -1.56 -12.66
N LYS A 458 9.79 -2.16 -13.33
CA LYS A 458 11.18 -2.28 -12.83
C LYS A 458 11.19 -2.94 -11.43
N GLU A 459 12.01 -2.43 -10.50
CA GLU A 459 12.08 -2.94 -9.13
C GLU A 459 10.95 -2.47 -8.19
N SER A 460 9.97 -1.73 -8.71
CA SER A 460 8.78 -1.32 -7.95
C SER A 460 7.68 -2.37 -7.92
N GLY A 461 7.76 -3.42 -8.72
CA GLY A 461 6.82 -4.51 -8.58
C GLY A 461 6.50 -5.33 -9.81
N LEU A 462 5.59 -6.28 -9.60
CA LEU A 462 5.10 -7.23 -10.59
C LEU A 462 3.61 -7.49 -10.39
N GLY A 463 2.84 -7.45 -11.47
CA GLY A 463 1.38 -7.56 -11.43
C GLY A 463 0.70 -6.22 -11.27
N ARG A 464 -0.62 -6.27 -11.05
CA ARG A 464 -1.44 -5.06 -10.80
C ARG A 464 -2.44 -5.33 -9.69
N GLU A 465 -2.65 -4.33 -8.87
CA GLU A 465 -3.75 -4.23 -7.92
C GLU A 465 -4.78 -3.23 -8.44
N LEU A 466 -5.96 -3.21 -7.87
CA LEU A 466 -7.09 -2.36 -8.25
C LEU A 466 -7.57 -2.56 -9.70
N GLY A 467 -8.65 -1.89 -10.06
CA GLY A 467 -9.33 -2.10 -11.33
C GLY A 467 -9.78 -3.54 -11.54
N LEU A 468 -10.33 -3.83 -12.69
CA LEU A 468 -10.66 -5.20 -13.09
C LEU A 468 -9.41 -6.06 -13.34
N ALA A 469 -8.28 -5.43 -13.64
CA ALA A 469 -7.01 -6.13 -13.86
C ALA A 469 -6.55 -6.94 -12.64
N ALA A 470 -6.85 -6.48 -11.44
CA ALA A 470 -6.54 -7.23 -10.22
C ALA A 470 -7.22 -8.61 -10.18
N LEU A 471 -8.42 -8.75 -10.73
CA LEU A 471 -9.16 -10.02 -10.73
C LEU A 471 -8.46 -11.12 -11.55
N GLU A 472 -7.67 -10.74 -12.56
CA GLU A 472 -6.85 -11.68 -13.33
C GLU A 472 -5.77 -12.33 -12.46
N HIS A 473 -5.25 -11.61 -11.50
CA HIS A 473 -4.24 -12.10 -10.57
C HIS A 473 -4.79 -13.01 -9.45
N TYR A 474 -6.11 -13.10 -9.32
CA TYR A 474 -6.81 -13.96 -8.36
C TYR A 474 -7.59 -15.09 -9.02
N THR A 475 -7.41 -15.29 -10.32
CA THR A 475 -8.08 -16.36 -11.09
C THR A 475 -7.09 -17.07 -12.02
N GLU A 476 -7.43 -18.32 -12.38
CA GLU A 476 -6.77 -19.07 -13.42
C GLU A 476 -7.71 -19.22 -14.62
N THR A 477 -7.16 -19.12 -15.83
CA THR A 477 -7.93 -19.36 -17.05
C THR A 477 -7.87 -20.82 -17.43
N LYS A 478 -9.03 -21.49 -17.52
CA LYS A 478 -9.17 -22.84 -18.05
C LYS A 478 -9.84 -22.78 -19.42
N SER A 479 -9.21 -23.32 -20.46
CA SER A 479 -9.82 -23.49 -21.78
C SER A 479 -10.49 -24.86 -21.89
N VAL A 480 -11.72 -24.90 -22.40
CA VAL A 480 -12.48 -26.12 -22.64
C VAL A 480 -13.02 -26.11 -24.07
N PHE A 481 -12.74 -27.18 -24.80
CA PHE A 481 -13.26 -27.39 -26.14
C PHE A 481 -14.38 -28.45 -26.12
N PHE A 482 -15.50 -28.12 -26.69
CA PHE A 482 -16.63 -29.03 -26.92
C PHE A 482 -16.62 -29.40 -28.39
N SER A 483 -16.29 -30.68 -28.71
CA SER A 483 -16.30 -31.20 -30.07
C SER A 483 -17.75 -31.44 -30.54
N GLU A 484 -17.99 -31.17 -31.80
CA GLU A 484 -19.22 -31.58 -32.52
C GLU A 484 -19.01 -32.86 -33.36
N GLU A 485 -17.84 -33.49 -33.23
CA GLU A 485 -17.50 -34.76 -33.91
C GLU A 485 -17.90 -35.94 -33.08
#